data_930163e3328fc088161f2e5e6278d55b
#
_entry.id   930163e3328fc088161f2e5e6278d55b
#
_cell.length_a   1.000
_cell.length_b   1.000
_cell.length_c   1.000
_cell.angle_alpha   90.00
_cell.angle_beta   90.00
_cell.angle_gamma   90.00
#
_symmetry.space_group_name_H-M   'P 1'
#
loop_
_entity.id
_entity.type
_entity.pdbx_description
1 polymer ?
#
loop_
_entity_poly.entity_id
_entity_poly.type
_entity_poly.pdbx_seq_one_letter_code
_entity_poly.pdbx_strand_id
1 'polypeptide(L)'
;MNLDNKQDKIKKITSVSPRRYLGYFPLKSILEKLDIKKFIDLYKFTTDFEFELYEVLSLLVYARCVSPCSKYKTYYEILPQLHIPYAFNYDQLLSALAFYGNDYEKIVELFTSRVKDKYSIDTAVTYFDCTNFYFEIDREDDFRRKGPSKENRKDPIIGLGLLLDANQIPVGMKMYPGNESEKPLVL
;
A
#
# COMPACT_ATOMS: atom_id res chain seq x y z
N MET A 1 -15.18 -32.93 -42.72
CA MET A 1 -14.99 -31.67 -41.95
C MET A 1 -14.43 -32.07 -40.60
N ASN A 2 -13.06 -32.12 -40.50
CA ASN A 2 -12.35 -32.60 -39.31
C ASN A 2 -12.22 -31.42 -38.34
N LEU A 3 -12.90 -31.52 -37.22
CA LEU A 3 -12.69 -30.65 -36.08
C LEU A 3 -11.45 -31.17 -35.33
N ASP A 4 -10.30 -30.59 -35.63
CA ASP A 4 -9.07 -30.82 -34.87
C ASP A 4 -9.26 -30.31 -33.43
N ASN A 5 -9.42 -31.24 -32.53
CA ASN A 5 -9.47 -31.07 -31.11
C ASN A 5 -8.05 -30.70 -30.64
N LYS A 6 -7.70 -29.41 -30.67
CA LYS A 6 -6.55 -28.89 -29.93
C LYS A 6 -6.87 -28.96 -28.44
N GLN A 7 -6.63 -30.10 -27.83
CA GLN A 7 -6.48 -30.19 -26.40
C GLN A 7 -5.19 -29.41 -26.04
N ASP A 8 -5.36 -28.19 -25.55
CA ASP A 8 -4.28 -27.46 -24.90
C ASP A 8 -3.76 -28.33 -23.75
N LYS A 9 -2.54 -28.84 -23.93
CA LYS A 9 -1.88 -29.63 -22.91
C LYS A 9 -1.70 -28.74 -21.67
N ILE A 10 -2.58 -28.92 -20.70
CA ILE A 10 -2.40 -28.32 -19.37
C ILE A 10 -1.05 -28.82 -18.85
N LYS A 11 -0.04 -27.93 -18.80
CA LYS A 11 1.24 -28.26 -18.22
C LYS A 11 1.02 -28.65 -16.76
N LYS A 12 1.32 -29.91 -16.43
CA LYS A 12 1.27 -30.39 -15.06
C LYS A 12 2.17 -29.49 -14.20
N ILE A 13 1.59 -28.90 -13.14
CA ILE A 13 2.36 -28.18 -12.13
C ILE A 13 3.26 -29.21 -11.44
N THR A 14 4.56 -29.02 -11.55
CA THR A 14 5.56 -29.85 -10.88
C THR A 14 6.07 -29.16 -9.62
N SER A 15 6.76 -29.88 -8.74
CA SER A 15 7.42 -29.31 -7.56
C SER A 15 8.48 -28.25 -7.90
N VAL A 16 8.92 -28.17 -9.14
CA VAL A 16 9.87 -27.19 -9.68
C VAL A 16 9.18 -25.98 -10.30
N SER A 17 7.85 -25.96 -10.38
CA SER A 17 7.11 -24.81 -10.93
C SER A 17 7.29 -23.59 -10.00
N PRO A 18 7.61 -22.43 -10.56
CA PRO A 18 7.79 -21.23 -9.74
C PRO A 18 6.49 -20.86 -9.02
N ARG A 19 6.61 -20.41 -7.77
CA ARG A 19 5.48 -19.90 -7.01
C ARG A 19 4.87 -18.69 -7.73
N ARG A 20 3.54 -18.60 -7.73
CA ARG A 20 2.80 -17.49 -8.32
C ARG A 20 1.78 -16.95 -7.33
N TYR A 21 1.73 -15.62 -7.20
CA TYR A 21 0.74 -14.94 -6.37
C TYR A 21 -0.38 -14.41 -7.27
N LEU A 22 -1.58 -14.94 -7.10
CA LEU A 22 -2.77 -14.50 -7.84
C LEU A 22 -3.74 -13.67 -6.97
N GLY A 23 -3.51 -13.59 -5.67
CA GLY A 23 -4.36 -12.87 -4.72
C GLY A 23 -4.46 -11.37 -4.93
N TYR A 24 -3.73 -10.80 -5.89
CA TYR A 24 -3.79 -9.36 -6.22
C TYR A 24 -4.99 -8.98 -7.09
N PHE A 25 -5.66 -9.91 -7.76
CA PHE A 25 -6.77 -9.58 -8.67
C PHE A 25 -7.90 -8.78 -8.04
N PRO A 26 -8.40 -9.09 -6.81
CA PRO A 26 -9.40 -8.26 -6.15
C PRO A 26 -8.87 -6.85 -5.87
N LEU A 27 -7.60 -6.72 -5.48
CA LEU A 27 -6.96 -5.44 -5.19
C LEU A 27 -6.83 -4.58 -6.46
N LYS A 28 -6.47 -5.22 -7.58
CA LYS A 28 -6.42 -4.56 -8.89
C LYS A 28 -7.80 -3.99 -9.26
N SER A 29 -8.85 -4.79 -9.11
CA SER A 29 -10.23 -4.36 -9.38
C SER A 29 -10.65 -3.17 -8.50
N ILE A 30 -10.26 -3.16 -7.21
CA ILE A 30 -10.52 -2.03 -6.30
C ILE A 30 -9.80 -0.77 -6.76
N LEU A 31 -8.49 -0.86 -7.08
CA LEU A 31 -7.71 0.31 -7.53
C LEU A 31 -8.25 0.86 -8.87
N GLU A 32 -8.67 -0.01 -9.79
CA GLU A 32 -9.31 0.38 -11.05
C GLU A 32 -10.66 1.08 -10.78
N LYS A 33 -11.50 0.54 -9.90
CA LYS A 33 -12.77 1.16 -9.51
C LYS A 33 -12.58 2.53 -8.87
N LEU A 34 -11.53 2.71 -8.07
CA LEU A 34 -11.17 3.99 -7.45
C LEU A 34 -10.58 4.99 -8.46
N ASP A 35 -10.22 4.53 -9.67
CA ASP A 35 -9.61 5.37 -10.73
C ASP A 35 -8.35 6.13 -10.27
N ILE A 36 -7.57 5.49 -9.37
CA ILE A 36 -6.37 6.09 -8.76
C ILE A 36 -5.29 6.40 -9.79
N LYS A 37 -5.14 5.54 -10.82
CA LYS A 37 -4.14 5.72 -11.86
C LYS A 37 -4.18 7.11 -12.48
N LYS A 38 -5.36 7.58 -12.86
CA LYS A 38 -5.56 8.87 -13.51
C LYS A 38 -5.00 10.04 -12.69
N PHE A 39 -5.16 10.00 -11.38
CA PHE A 39 -4.70 11.05 -10.48
C PHE A 39 -3.19 10.95 -10.19
N ILE A 40 -2.68 9.74 -10.03
CA ILE A 40 -1.24 9.53 -9.81
C ILE A 40 -0.44 9.90 -11.07
N ASP A 41 -0.96 9.60 -12.26
CA ASP A 41 -0.31 9.97 -13.52
C ASP A 41 -0.15 11.50 -13.68
N LEU A 42 -1.02 12.31 -13.04
CA LEU A 42 -0.87 13.77 -13.05
C LEU A 42 0.41 14.25 -12.36
N TYR A 43 0.92 13.53 -11.36
CA TYR A 43 2.19 13.86 -10.71
C TYR A 43 3.39 13.76 -11.66
N LYS A 44 3.29 12.99 -12.74
CA LYS A 44 4.33 12.91 -13.75
C LYS A 44 4.67 14.28 -14.38
N PHE A 45 3.68 15.18 -14.46
CA PHE A 45 3.88 16.53 -14.98
C PHE A 45 4.59 17.47 -13.99
N THR A 46 4.70 17.08 -12.73
CA THR A 46 5.34 17.85 -11.66
C THR A 46 6.61 17.21 -11.13
N THR A 47 7.06 16.12 -11.75
CA THR A 47 8.25 15.35 -11.36
C THR A 47 9.07 14.98 -12.58
N ASP A 48 10.38 14.79 -12.39
CA ASP A 48 11.31 14.35 -13.44
C ASP A 48 11.45 12.81 -13.50
N PHE A 49 10.46 12.07 -12.99
CA PHE A 49 10.50 10.61 -13.04
C PHE A 49 10.28 10.09 -14.47
N GLU A 50 11.22 9.26 -14.93
CA GLU A 50 11.16 8.57 -16.22
C GLU A 50 10.34 7.27 -16.20
N PHE A 51 9.85 6.87 -15.02
CA PHE A 51 9.06 5.66 -14.80
C PHE A 51 7.64 5.98 -14.31
N GLU A 52 6.76 5.01 -14.39
CA GLU A 52 5.35 5.19 -14.04
C GLU A 52 5.13 5.04 -12.52
N LEU A 53 4.80 6.15 -11.83
CA LEU A 53 4.54 6.16 -10.38
C LEU A 53 3.41 5.22 -9.99
N TYR A 54 2.30 5.21 -10.74
CA TYR A 54 1.18 4.31 -10.45
C TYR A 54 1.57 2.83 -10.54
N GLU A 55 2.45 2.45 -11.44
CA GLU A 55 2.96 1.08 -11.55
C GLU A 55 3.66 0.67 -10.24
N VAL A 56 4.55 1.51 -9.73
CA VAL A 56 5.22 1.25 -8.44
C VAL A 56 4.21 1.17 -7.30
N LEU A 57 3.27 2.13 -7.20
CA LEU A 57 2.26 2.15 -6.15
C LEU A 57 1.42 0.88 -6.14
N SER A 58 0.84 0.52 -7.29
CA SER A 58 -0.05 -0.63 -7.40
C SER A 58 0.66 -1.94 -7.06
N LEU A 59 1.87 -2.15 -7.58
CA LEU A 59 2.66 -3.34 -7.32
C LEU A 59 3.09 -3.45 -5.85
N LEU A 60 3.43 -2.34 -5.20
CA LEU A 60 3.73 -2.33 -3.77
C LEU A 60 2.49 -2.67 -2.92
N VAL A 61 1.31 -2.15 -3.28
CA VAL A 61 0.03 -2.52 -2.63
C VAL A 61 -0.23 -4.00 -2.79
N TYR A 62 -0.12 -4.55 -4.00
CA TYR A 62 -0.34 -5.97 -4.25
C TYR A 62 0.65 -6.83 -3.46
N ALA A 63 1.94 -6.54 -3.55
CA ALA A 63 2.96 -7.28 -2.85
C ALA A 63 2.78 -7.23 -1.33
N ARG A 64 2.40 -6.06 -0.77
CA ARG A 64 2.15 -5.90 0.66
C ARG A 64 0.98 -6.74 1.16
N CYS A 65 -0.07 -6.88 0.37
CA CYS A 65 -1.25 -7.67 0.75
C CYS A 65 -1.02 -9.17 0.58
N VAL A 66 -0.26 -9.60 -0.44
CA VAL A 66 -0.07 -11.05 -0.68
C VAL A 66 1.10 -11.64 0.09
N SER A 67 2.15 -10.87 0.36
CA SER A 67 3.35 -11.34 1.07
C SER A 67 4.13 -10.17 1.70
N PRO A 68 3.71 -9.69 2.91
CA PRO A 68 4.38 -8.59 3.59
C PRO A 68 5.84 -8.91 3.92
N CYS A 69 6.77 -8.08 3.43
CA CYS A 69 8.20 -8.24 3.68
C CYS A 69 8.96 -6.92 3.48
N SER A 70 10.30 -6.93 3.62
CA SER A 70 11.15 -5.77 3.34
C SER A 70 11.05 -5.32 1.88
N LYS A 71 11.36 -4.06 1.59
CA LYS A 71 11.33 -3.52 0.22
C LYS A 71 12.28 -4.24 -0.73
N TYR A 72 13.46 -4.62 -0.21
CA TYR A 72 14.42 -5.42 -0.95
C TYR A 72 13.80 -6.77 -1.36
N LYS A 73 13.27 -7.52 -0.40
CA LYS A 73 12.63 -8.80 -0.68
C LYS A 73 11.38 -8.64 -1.55
N THR A 74 10.61 -7.58 -1.36
CA THR A 74 9.48 -7.26 -2.24
C THR A 74 9.94 -7.19 -3.69
N TYR A 75 10.96 -6.39 -3.98
CA TYR A 75 11.43 -6.16 -5.34
C TYR A 75 12.02 -7.43 -5.97
N TYR A 76 12.95 -8.10 -5.28
CA TYR A 76 13.70 -9.22 -5.87
C TYR A 76 12.98 -10.57 -5.81
N GLU A 77 12.06 -10.79 -4.88
CA GLU A 77 11.42 -12.08 -4.69
C GLU A 77 9.91 -12.06 -4.96
N ILE A 78 9.19 -11.00 -4.57
CA ILE A 78 7.71 -11.00 -4.66
C ILE A 78 7.21 -10.47 -6.00
N LEU A 79 7.72 -9.33 -6.47
CA LEU A 79 7.27 -8.74 -7.75
C LEU A 79 7.43 -9.71 -8.92
N PRO A 80 8.55 -10.47 -9.07
CA PRO A 80 8.65 -11.47 -10.14
C PRO A 80 7.58 -12.58 -10.08
N GLN A 81 7.03 -12.86 -8.89
CA GLN A 81 6.01 -13.90 -8.69
C GLN A 81 4.58 -13.39 -8.90
N LEU A 82 4.36 -12.08 -9.04
CA LEU A 82 3.06 -11.51 -9.42
C LEU A 82 2.77 -11.70 -10.91
N HIS A 83 3.78 -11.95 -11.73
CA HIS A 83 3.65 -12.05 -13.19
C HIS A 83 2.97 -10.84 -13.86
N ILE A 84 3.16 -9.67 -13.27
CA ILE A 84 2.80 -8.39 -13.85
C ILE A 84 4.08 -7.78 -14.41
N PRO A 85 4.17 -7.44 -15.69
CA PRO A 85 5.33 -6.74 -16.23
C PRO A 85 5.46 -5.36 -15.57
N TYR A 86 6.71 -4.93 -15.33
CA TYR A 86 7.03 -3.61 -14.81
C TYR A 86 8.36 -3.11 -15.39
N ALA A 87 8.49 -1.78 -15.48
CA ALA A 87 9.60 -1.12 -16.16
C ALA A 87 10.39 -0.18 -15.23
N PHE A 88 10.53 -0.52 -13.96
CA PHE A 88 11.34 0.23 -13.00
C PHE A 88 12.36 -0.66 -12.29
N ASN A 89 13.48 -0.09 -11.89
CA ASN A 89 14.50 -0.75 -11.09
C ASN A 89 14.29 -0.51 -9.58
N TYR A 90 15.16 -1.10 -8.74
CA TYR A 90 15.04 -1.00 -7.29
C TYR A 90 15.23 0.43 -6.76
N ASP A 91 16.16 1.20 -7.34
CA ASP A 91 16.40 2.59 -6.93
C ASP A 91 15.21 3.49 -7.30
N GLN A 92 14.60 3.25 -8.45
CA GLN A 92 13.37 3.92 -8.87
C GLN A 92 12.19 3.59 -7.93
N LEU A 93 12.08 2.34 -7.47
CA LEU A 93 11.12 1.97 -6.43
C LEU A 93 11.34 2.76 -5.13
N LEU A 94 12.60 2.90 -4.68
CA LEU A 94 12.92 3.67 -3.48
C LEU A 94 12.64 5.17 -3.66
N SER A 95 12.93 5.71 -4.85
CA SER A 95 12.62 7.11 -5.19
C SER A 95 11.11 7.38 -5.19
N ALA A 96 10.31 6.46 -5.74
CA ALA A 96 8.86 6.55 -5.67
C ALA A 96 8.33 6.49 -4.23
N LEU A 97 8.91 5.63 -3.38
CA LEU A 97 8.55 5.56 -1.97
C LEU A 97 8.87 6.85 -1.22
N ALA A 98 10.03 7.47 -1.49
CA ALA A 98 10.38 8.75 -0.91
C ALA A 98 9.40 9.85 -1.34
N PHE A 99 9.03 9.88 -2.63
CA PHE A 99 8.02 10.78 -3.16
C PHE A 99 6.67 10.61 -2.46
N TYR A 100 6.16 9.38 -2.36
CA TYR A 100 4.90 9.11 -1.68
C TYR A 100 4.96 9.41 -0.17
N GLY A 101 6.11 9.22 0.46
CA GLY A 101 6.32 9.56 1.86
C GLY A 101 6.29 11.06 2.12
N ASN A 102 6.91 11.86 1.24
CA ASN A 102 6.92 13.32 1.35
C ASN A 102 5.54 13.93 1.12
N ASP A 103 4.75 13.36 0.23
CA ASP A 103 3.41 13.83 -0.11
C ASP A 103 2.29 12.93 0.48
N TYR A 104 2.58 12.19 1.57
CA TYR A 104 1.66 11.17 2.06
C TYR A 104 0.26 11.70 2.39
N GLU A 105 0.14 12.90 2.91
CA GLU A 105 -1.16 13.51 3.23
C GLU A 105 -2.01 13.71 1.99
N LYS A 106 -1.43 14.19 0.89
CA LYS A 106 -2.12 14.33 -0.40
C LYS A 106 -2.54 12.98 -0.98
N ILE A 107 -1.70 11.96 -0.80
CA ILE A 107 -2.03 10.60 -1.25
C ILE A 107 -3.18 10.03 -0.43
N VAL A 108 -3.17 10.20 0.90
CA VAL A 108 -4.29 9.80 1.77
C VAL A 108 -5.57 10.53 1.38
N GLU A 109 -5.51 11.86 1.17
CA GLU A 109 -6.66 12.66 0.73
C GLU A 109 -7.20 12.17 -0.61
N LEU A 110 -6.32 11.89 -1.58
CA LEU A 110 -6.71 11.32 -2.86
C LEU A 110 -7.50 10.02 -2.65
N PHE A 111 -6.95 9.05 -1.92
CA PHE A 111 -7.64 7.78 -1.68
C PHE A 111 -8.97 7.99 -0.96
N THR A 112 -9.00 8.81 0.08
CA THR A 112 -10.22 9.11 0.84
C THR A 112 -11.30 9.74 -0.02
N SER A 113 -10.95 10.72 -0.86
CA SER A 113 -11.90 11.36 -1.79
C SER A 113 -12.45 10.35 -2.80
N ARG A 114 -11.58 9.51 -3.38
CA ARG A 114 -12.01 8.49 -4.34
C ARG A 114 -12.91 7.41 -3.71
N VAL A 115 -12.62 7.03 -2.46
CA VAL A 115 -13.48 6.11 -1.70
C VAL A 115 -14.86 6.75 -1.50
N LYS A 116 -14.92 8.03 -1.07
CA LYS A 116 -16.19 8.76 -0.91
C LYS A 116 -16.97 8.88 -2.22
N ASP A 117 -16.29 9.07 -3.34
CA ASP A 117 -16.92 9.16 -4.65
C ASP A 117 -17.49 7.82 -5.17
N LYS A 118 -16.90 6.70 -4.80
CA LYS A 118 -17.22 5.39 -5.36
C LYS A 118 -18.02 4.48 -4.45
N TYR A 119 -18.06 4.81 -3.16
CA TYR A 119 -18.78 4.03 -2.16
C TYR A 119 -19.71 4.93 -1.35
N SER A 120 -20.83 4.36 -0.94
CA SER A 120 -21.73 5.05 0.01
C SER A 120 -21.07 5.01 1.39
N ILE A 121 -20.70 6.18 1.90
CA ILE A 121 -20.09 6.34 3.21
C ILE A 121 -21.19 6.65 4.23
N ASP A 122 -21.23 5.86 5.30
CA ASP A 122 -22.12 6.07 6.43
C ASP A 122 -21.34 6.56 7.65
N THR A 123 -21.48 7.84 7.95
CA THR A 123 -20.82 8.50 9.09
C THR A 123 -21.69 8.62 10.33
N ALA A 124 -22.86 7.97 10.36
CA ALA A 124 -23.73 7.96 11.55
C ALA A 124 -23.03 7.36 12.78
N VAL A 125 -22.18 6.36 12.54
CA VAL A 125 -21.22 5.81 13.53
C VAL A 125 -19.87 5.72 12.87
N THR A 126 -18.84 6.19 13.57
CA THR A 126 -17.46 6.06 13.12
C THR A 126 -16.63 5.30 14.13
N TYR A 127 -15.68 4.52 13.66
CA TYR A 127 -14.72 3.79 14.49
C TYR A 127 -13.34 4.42 14.30
N PHE A 128 -12.70 4.74 15.42
CA PHE A 128 -11.34 5.24 15.41
C PHE A 128 -10.44 4.26 16.15
N ASP A 129 -9.40 3.80 15.49
CA ASP A 129 -8.39 2.94 16.09
C ASP A 129 -6.99 3.46 15.83
N CYS A 130 -6.11 3.28 16.82
CA CYS A 130 -4.71 3.64 16.73
C CYS A 130 -3.84 2.41 16.89
N THR A 131 -2.81 2.32 16.07
CA THR A 131 -1.76 1.30 16.19
C THR A 131 -0.38 1.95 16.21
N ASN A 132 0.61 1.22 16.73
CA ASN A 132 2.00 1.65 16.78
C ASN A 132 2.85 0.78 15.86
N PHE A 133 3.74 1.41 15.11
CA PHE A 133 4.83 0.76 14.39
C PHE A 133 6.12 0.96 15.17
N TYR A 134 6.81 -0.13 15.47
CA TYR A 134 8.05 -0.16 16.23
C TYR A 134 9.24 -0.18 15.29
N PHE A 135 10.30 0.53 15.68
CA PHE A 135 11.54 0.61 14.92
C PHE A 135 12.71 0.20 15.81
N GLU A 136 13.37 -0.89 15.49
CA GLU A 136 14.59 -1.36 16.15
C GLU A 136 15.78 -0.48 15.72
N ILE A 137 15.83 0.74 16.23
CA ILE A 137 16.87 1.73 15.96
C ILE A 137 17.36 2.36 17.27
N ASP A 138 18.65 2.68 17.34
CA ASP A 138 19.26 3.25 18.54
C ASP A 138 18.93 4.73 18.74
N ARG A 139 18.66 5.46 17.66
CA ARG A 139 18.44 6.91 17.69
C ARG A 139 17.03 7.27 17.25
N GLU A 140 16.46 8.23 17.97
CA GLU A 140 15.21 8.87 17.59
C GLU A 140 15.46 9.89 16.48
N ASP A 141 14.42 10.16 15.69
CA ASP A 141 14.35 11.29 14.76
C ASP A 141 13.08 12.10 15.02
N ASP A 142 12.74 13.02 14.13
CA ASP A 142 11.59 13.91 14.33
C ASP A 142 10.25 13.18 14.37
N PHE A 143 10.19 11.97 13.82
CA PHE A 143 8.94 11.20 13.69
C PHE A 143 8.98 9.90 14.50
N ARG A 144 10.10 9.15 14.47
CA ARG A 144 10.30 7.94 15.26
C ARG A 144 10.75 8.30 16.66
N ARG A 145 9.80 8.42 17.59
CA ARG A 145 10.00 8.84 18.97
C ARG A 145 9.62 7.75 19.95
N LYS A 146 10.30 7.71 21.09
CA LYS A 146 9.90 6.89 22.22
C LYS A 146 8.67 7.51 22.88
N GLY A 147 7.68 6.68 23.16
CA GLY A 147 6.43 7.12 23.76
C GLY A 147 5.60 5.97 24.31
N PRO A 148 4.43 6.29 24.87
CA PRO A 148 3.51 5.25 25.34
C PRO A 148 3.14 4.30 24.20
N SER A 149 3.32 3.01 24.44
CA SER A 149 2.96 1.99 23.46
C SER A 149 2.08 0.92 24.07
N LYS A 150 1.19 0.35 23.28
CA LYS A 150 0.29 -0.73 23.73
C LYS A 150 1.05 -1.95 24.27
N GLU A 151 2.28 -2.17 23.79
CA GLU A 151 3.12 -3.32 24.17
C GLU A 151 4.22 -2.99 25.19
N ASN A 152 4.26 -1.76 25.72
CA ASN A 152 5.28 -1.28 26.66
C ASN A 152 6.73 -1.47 26.16
N ARG A 153 6.96 -1.43 24.84
CA ARG A 153 8.30 -1.47 24.25
C ARG A 153 9.03 -0.16 24.47
N LYS A 154 10.38 -0.23 24.53
CA LYS A 154 11.26 0.93 24.67
C LYS A 154 11.77 1.46 23.33
N ASP A 155 11.44 0.77 22.23
CA ASP A 155 11.85 1.15 20.88
C ASP A 155 11.10 2.41 20.43
N PRO A 156 11.72 3.27 19.60
CA PRO A 156 11.01 4.36 18.96
C PRO A 156 9.81 3.86 18.14
N ILE A 157 8.71 4.59 18.20
CA ILE A 157 7.46 4.24 17.53
C ILE A 157 6.96 5.38 16.64
N ILE A 158 6.09 5.04 15.71
CA ILE A 158 5.20 5.96 15.00
C ILE A 158 3.78 5.51 15.29
N GLY A 159 2.90 6.44 15.65
CA GLY A 159 1.49 6.21 15.77
C GLY A 159 0.78 6.32 14.41
N LEU A 160 -0.22 5.47 14.19
CA LEU A 160 -1.14 5.53 13.07
C LEU A 160 -2.56 5.51 13.58
N GLY A 161 -3.32 6.59 13.34
CA GLY A 161 -4.76 6.64 13.56
C GLY A 161 -5.50 6.34 12.26
N LEU A 162 -6.49 5.46 12.33
CA LEU A 162 -7.37 5.09 11.23
C LEU A 162 -8.81 5.36 11.61
N LEU A 163 -9.52 6.13 10.78
CA LEU A 163 -10.94 6.40 10.93
C LEU A 163 -11.72 5.57 9.92
N LEU A 164 -12.69 4.81 10.40
CA LEU A 164 -13.57 3.98 9.61
C LEU A 164 -15.01 4.49 9.72
N ASP A 165 -15.82 4.31 8.68
CA ASP A 165 -17.26 4.54 8.69
C ASP A 165 -18.03 3.37 9.35
N ALA A 166 -19.36 3.45 9.41
CA ALA A 166 -20.21 2.40 9.96
C ALA A 166 -20.07 1.05 9.24
N ASN A 167 -19.67 1.04 7.98
CA ASN A 167 -19.42 -0.15 7.16
C ASN A 167 -17.97 -0.62 7.21
N GLN A 168 -17.14 -0.04 8.10
CA GLN A 168 -15.70 -0.32 8.24
C GLN A 168 -14.88 0.08 7.00
N ILE A 169 -15.37 1.03 6.21
CA ILE A 169 -14.63 1.59 5.08
C ILE A 169 -13.71 2.69 5.61
N PRO A 170 -12.39 2.67 5.29
CA PRO A 170 -11.47 3.72 5.70
C PRO A 170 -11.84 5.07 5.09
N VAL A 171 -12.08 6.07 5.94
CA VAL A 171 -12.46 7.44 5.55
C VAL A 171 -11.45 8.49 5.99
N GLY A 172 -10.44 8.11 6.74
CA GLY A 172 -9.33 8.96 7.13
C GLY A 172 -8.18 8.17 7.75
N MET A 173 -6.97 8.69 7.59
CA MET A 173 -5.76 8.12 8.18
C MET A 173 -4.80 9.26 8.52
N LYS A 174 -4.15 9.17 9.68
CA LYS A 174 -3.09 10.09 10.05
C LYS A 174 -1.96 9.37 10.79
N MET A 175 -0.73 9.68 10.39
CA MET A 175 0.46 9.28 11.16
C MET A 175 0.89 10.42 12.06
N TYR A 176 1.47 10.08 13.22
CA TYR A 176 1.97 11.04 14.19
C TYR A 176 3.20 10.52 14.93
N PRO A 177 4.08 11.44 15.43
CA PRO A 177 5.26 11.07 16.21
C PRO A 177 4.91 10.22 17.42
N GLY A 178 5.78 9.26 17.77
CA GLY A 178 5.51 8.29 18.82
C GLY A 178 5.37 8.88 20.23
N ASN A 179 5.85 10.08 20.46
CA ASN A 179 5.72 10.81 21.74
C ASN A 179 4.45 11.67 21.82
N GLU A 180 3.67 11.74 20.77
CA GLU A 180 2.40 12.47 20.75
C GLU A 180 1.23 11.59 21.17
N SER A 181 0.16 12.24 21.63
CA SER A 181 -1.09 11.57 22.00
C SER A 181 -2.02 11.44 20.80
N GLU A 182 -2.79 10.36 20.76
CA GLU A 182 -3.85 10.14 19.76
C GLU A 182 -5.04 11.11 19.91
N LYS A 183 -5.21 11.75 21.08
CA LYS A 183 -6.37 12.60 21.40
C LYS A 183 -6.62 13.76 20.43
N PRO A 184 -5.60 14.48 19.91
CA PRO A 184 -5.83 15.56 18.93
C PRO A 184 -6.30 15.09 17.55
N LEU A 185 -6.29 13.78 17.29
CA LEU A 185 -6.63 13.21 15.98
C LEU A 185 -8.14 12.97 15.80
N VAL A 186 -8.90 13.05 16.88
CA VAL A 186 -10.35 12.71 16.93
C VAL A 186 -11.26 13.91 16.64
N LEU A 187 -10.70 15.07 16.31
CA LEU A 187 -11.46 16.31 16.04
C LEU A 187 -11.71 16.51 14.55
#